data_615d2f56c5897d13b31ea35647449512
#
_entry.id   615d2f56c5897d13b31ea35647449512
#
_cell.length_a   1.000
_cell.length_b   1.000
_cell.length_c   1.000
_cell.angle_alpha   90.00
_cell.angle_beta   90.00
_cell.angle_gamma   90.00
#
_symmetry.space_group_name_H-M   'P 1'
#
loop_
_entity.id
_entity.type
_entity.pdbx_description
1 polymer ?
#
loop_
_entity_poly.entity_id
_entity_poly.type
_entity_poly.pdbx_seq_one_letter_code
_entity_poly.pdbx_strand_id
1 'polypeptide(L)'
;MADERPKPPPPVQRALREIAANVVVWRKLQGLTQAQLADRAGIGPRTLRRLEDGDGGTTLENVLRVLRALGMLEAVVRAIDPYESDVGRLRSDERLPQRVRPRRLTKTDGE
;
A
#
# COMPACT_ATOMS: atom_id res chain seq x y z
N MET A 1 -15.61 2.42 -22.42
CA MET A 1 -15.71 3.83 -22.02
C MET A 1 -14.38 4.35 -21.58
N ALA A 2 -13.99 5.47 -22.13
CA ALA A 2 -12.71 6.05 -21.78
C ALA A 2 -12.73 6.58 -20.35
N ASP A 3 -11.63 6.42 -19.68
CA ASP A 3 -11.44 6.99 -18.36
C ASP A 3 -11.26 8.50 -18.54
N GLU A 4 -12.13 9.26 -17.92
CA GLU A 4 -12.10 10.71 -18.07
C GLU A 4 -11.21 11.42 -17.06
N ARG A 5 -10.59 10.66 -16.17
CA ARG A 5 -9.65 11.26 -15.25
C ARG A 5 -8.43 11.76 -16.01
N PRO A 6 -7.87 12.87 -15.59
CA PRO A 6 -6.62 13.32 -16.20
C PRO A 6 -5.53 12.29 -15.95
N LYS A 7 -4.52 12.34 -16.81
CA LYS A 7 -3.35 11.50 -16.58
C LYS A 7 -2.73 11.83 -15.23
N PRO A 8 -2.16 10.84 -14.55
CA PRO A 8 -1.49 11.12 -13.28
C PRO A 8 -0.34 12.11 -13.49
N PRO A 9 -0.12 13.00 -12.52
CA PRO A 9 1.05 13.87 -12.58
C PRO A 9 2.35 13.04 -12.62
N PRO A 10 3.42 13.60 -13.19
CA PRO A 10 4.68 12.86 -13.28
C PRO A 10 5.18 12.25 -11.96
N PRO A 11 5.09 12.93 -10.81
CA PRO A 11 5.52 12.29 -9.57
C PRO A 11 4.71 11.04 -9.23
N VAL A 12 3.41 11.05 -9.53
CA VAL A 12 2.57 9.89 -9.28
C VAL A 12 2.91 8.76 -10.24
N GLN A 13 3.14 9.09 -11.51
CA GLN A 13 3.55 8.08 -12.48
C GLN A 13 4.86 7.42 -12.07
N ARG A 14 5.81 8.23 -11.60
CA ARG A 14 7.10 7.73 -11.16
C ARG A 14 6.92 6.80 -9.96
N ALA A 15 6.09 7.20 -8.99
CA ALA A 15 5.84 6.39 -7.81
C ALA A 15 5.19 5.06 -8.18
N LEU A 16 4.26 5.07 -9.15
CA LEU A 16 3.65 3.81 -9.61
C LEU A 16 4.70 2.85 -10.14
N ARG A 17 5.63 3.35 -10.94
CA ARG A 17 6.68 2.51 -11.50
C ARG A 17 7.64 2.02 -10.42
N GLU A 18 8.00 2.90 -9.50
CA GLU A 18 8.93 2.53 -8.44
C GLU A 18 8.32 1.50 -7.49
N ILE A 19 7.07 1.70 -7.11
CA ILE A 19 6.38 0.73 -6.26
C ILE A 19 6.28 -0.61 -6.98
N ALA A 20 5.90 -0.58 -8.26
CA ALA A 20 5.80 -1.81 -9.04
C ALA A 20 7.13 -2.54 -9.09
N ALA A 21 8.21 -1.82 -9.36
CA ALA A 21 9.54 -2.42 -9.41
C ALA A 21 9.95 -3.01 -8.06
N ASN A 22 9.62 -2.31 -6.98
CA ASN A 22 9.95 -2.79 -5.65
C ASN A 22 9.16 -4.05 -5.29
N VAL A 23 7.91 -4.13 -5.72
CA VAL A 23 7.12 -5.35 -5.51
C VAL A 23 7.79 -6.53 -6.22
N VAL A 24 8.23 -6.33 -7.45
CA VAL A 24 8.92 -7.38 -8.20
C VAL A 24 10.17 -7.83 -7.46
N VAL A 25 10.97 -6.88 -6.97
CA VAL A 25 12.20 -7.21 -6.27
C VAL A 25 11.89 -8.01 -4.99
N TRP A 26 10.93 -7.54 -4.18
CA TRP A 26 10.57 -8.26 -2.96
C TRP A 26 10.05 -9.65 -3.24
N ARG A 27 9.24 -9.78 -4.29
CA ARG A 27 8.74 -11.10 -4.69
C ARG A 27 9.90 -12.05 -5.01
N LYS A 28 10.85 -11.56 -5.80
CA LYS A 28 12.00 -12.38 -6.20
C LYS A 28 12.92 -12.70 -5.03
N LEU A 29 13.11 -11.73 -4.13
CA LEU A 29 13.90 -11.97 -2.94
C LEU A 29 13.31 -13.07 -2.07
N GLN A 30 11.99 -13.19 -2.07
CA GLN A 30 11.31 -14.23 -1.31
C GLN A 30 11.12 -15.52 -2.10
N GLY A 31 11.65 -15.57 -3.31
CA GLY A 31 11.62 -16.79 -4.12
C GLY A 31 10.26 -17.12 -4.67
N LEU A 32 9.39 -16.13 -4.88
CA LEU A 32 8.02 -16.38 -5.32
C LEU A 32 7.86 -16.10 -6.81
N THR A 33 7.13 -16.97 -7.49
CA THR A 33 6.64 -16.66 -8.83
C THR A 33 5.46 -15.70 -8.73
N GLN A 34 5.10 -15.09 -9.87
CA GLN A 34 3.90 -14.27 -9.90
C GLN A 34 2.66 -15.06 -9.47
N ALA A 35 2.55 -16.30 -9.96
CA ALA A 35 1.40 -17.13 -9.61
C ALA A 35 1.34 -17.37 -8.10
N GLN A 36 2.49 -17.65 -7.50
CA GLN A 36 2.53 -17.90 -6.06
C GLN A 36 2.16 -16.65 -5.26
N LEU A 37 2.68 -15.49 -5.66
CA LEU A 37 2.35 -14.27 -4.94
C LEU A 37 0.87 -13.92 -5.10
N ALA A 38 0.34 -14.06 -6.33
CA ALA A 38 -1.07 -13.80 -6.57
C ALA A 38 -1.95 -14.69 -5.69
N ASP A 39 -1.59 -15.97 -5.60
CA ASP A 39 -2.34 -16.90 -4.78
C ASP A 39 -2.30 -16.50 -3.30
N ARG A 40 -1.12 -16.16 -2.79
CA ARG A 40 -0.99 -15.75 -1.39
C ARG A 40 -1.72 -14.45 -1.10
N ALA A 41 -1.75 -13.55 -2.07
CA ALA A 41 -2.42 -12.26 -1.91
C ALA A 41 -3.93 -12.37 -2.10
N GLY A 42 -4.41 -13.48 -2.64
CA GLY A 42 -5.83 -13.66 -2.90
C GLY A 42 -6.31 -12.81 -4.07
N ILE A 43 -5.48 -12.61 -5.07
CA ILE A 43 -5.85 -11.86 -6.28
C ILE A 43 -5.53 -12.70 -7.50
N GLY A 44 -6.13 -12.32 -8.63
CA GLY A 44 -5.85 -13.02 -9.87
C GLY A 44 -4.47 -12.72 -10.42
N PRO A 45 -3.89 -13.66 -11.18
CA PRO A 45 -2.55 -13.42 -11.75
C PRO A 45 -2.50 -12.21 -12.67
N ARG A 46 -3.57 -11.94 -13.41
CA ARG A 46 -3.61 -10.79 -14.29
C ARG A 46 -3.56 -9.50 -13.49
N THR A 47 -4.26 -9.45 -12.37
CA THR A 47 -4.26 -8.28 -11.50
C THR A 47 -2.85 -8.03 -10.96
N LEU A 48 -2.16 -9.08 -10.53
CA LEU A 48 -0.79 -8.91 -10.04
C LEU A 48 0.12 -8.44 -11.17
N ARG A 49 -0.03 -9.00 -12.37
CA ARG A 49 0.81 -8.59 -13.49
C ARG A 49 0.63 -7.11 -13.79
N ARG A 50 -0.62 -6.63 -13.77
CA ARG A 50 -0.88 -5.21 -13.99
C ARG A 50 -0.24 -4.35 -12.91
N LEU A 51 -0.31 -4.79 -11.67
CA LEU A 51 0.32 -4.07 -10.56
C LEU A 51 1.82 -4.00 -10.77
N GLU A 52 2.45 -5.11 -11.15
CA GLU A 52 3.89 -5.16 -11.37
C GLU A 52 4.32 -4.39 -12.62
N ASP A 53 3.38 -4.10 -13.50
CA ASP A 53 3.65 -3.25 -14.67
C ASP A 53 3.50 -1.76 -14.37
N GLY A 54 3.09 -1.41 -13.16
CA GLY A 54 2.93 -0.01 -12.80
C GLY A 54 1.60 0.59 -13.24
N ASP A 55 0.61 -0.27 -13.52
CA ASP A 55 -0.71 0.18 -13.93
C ASP A 55 -1.45 0.76 -12.75
N GLY A 56 -1.77 2.05 -12.81
CA GLY A 56 -2.44 2.75 -11.72
C GLY A 56 -3.90 2.40 -11.55
N GLY A 57 -4.45 1.54 -12.40
CA GLY A 57 -5.84 1.12 -12.26
C GLY A 57 -6.08 0.03 -11.23
N THR A 58 -5.03 -0.46 -10.57
CA THR A 58 -5.17 -1.43 -9.51
C THR A 58 -5.76 -0.76 -8.28
N THR A 59 -6.71 -1.43 -7.63
CA THR A 59 -7.32 -0.85 -6.44
C THR A 59 -6.34 -0.84 -5.28
N LEU A 60 -6.58 0.07 -4.34
CA LEU A 60 -5.78 0.11 -3.13
C LEU A 60 -5.88 -1.22 -2.38
N GLU A 61 -7.08 -1.80 -2.32
CA GLU A 61 -7.23 -3.08 -1.63
C GLU A 61 -6.32 -4.14 -2.23
N ASN A 62 -6.25 -4.23 -3.55
CA ASN A 62 -5.39 -5.22 -4.18
C ASN A 62 -3.93 -4.96 -3.89
N VAL A 63 -3.52 -3.69 -3.89
CA VAL A 63 -2.15 -3.33 -3.52
C VAL A 63 -1.84 -3.78 -2.10
N LEU A 64 -2.76 -3.52 -1.17
CA LEU A 64 -2.54 -3.89 0.22
C LEU A 64 -2.53 -5.41 0.40
N ARG A 65 -3.33 -6.14 -0.36
CA ARG A 65 -3.28 -7.60 -0.32
C ARG A 65 -1.91 -8.13 -0.72
N VAL A 66 -1.32 -7.53 -1.75
CA VAL A 66 0.02 -7.92 -2.20
C VAL A 66 1.07 -7.57 -1.14
N LEU A 67 0.99 -6.36 -0.60
CA LEU A 67 1.95 -5.93 0.42
C LEU A 67 1.85 -6.79 1.68
N ARG A 68 0.64 -7.19 2.05
CA ARG A 68 0.47 -8.09 3.17
C ARG A 68 1.15 -9.43 2.89
N ALA A 69 0.96 -9.96 1.69
CA ALA A 69 1.58 -11.24 1.33
C ALA A 69 3.10 -11.16 1.35
N LEU A 70 3.66 -9.98 1.07
CA LEU A 70 5.11 -9.76 1.11
C LEU A 70 5.63 -9.37 2.50
N GLY A 71 4.74 -9.18 3.46
CA GLY A 71 5.13 -8.77 4.81
C GLY A 71 5.38 -7.29 4.96
N MET A 72 4.85 -6.47 4.05
CA MET A 72 5.13 -5.03 4.02
C MET A 72 3.95 -4.17 4.45
N LEU A 73 2.85 -4.79 4.86
CA LEU A 73 1.63 -4.02 5.12
C LEU A 73 1.83 -3.01 6.25
N GLU A 74 2.38 -3.45 7.37
CA GLU A 74 2.54 -2.56 8.52
C GLU A 74 3.50 -1.42 8.25
N ALA A 75 4.52 -1.67 7.43
CA ALA A 75 5.46 -0.61 7.07
C ALA A 75 4.75 0.50 6.31
N VAL A 76 3.83 0.14 5.41
CA VAL A 76 3.08 1.13 4.64
C VAL A 76 2.13 1.90 5.55
N VAL A 77 1.44 1.20 6.45
CA VAL A 77 0.54 1.85 7.39
C VAL A 77 1.30 2.88 8.23
N ARG A 78 2.48 2.48 8.72
CA ARG A 78 3.29 3.40 9.53
C ARG A 78 3.83 4.57 8.72
N ALA A 79 4.11 4.35 7.45
CA ALA A 79 4.71 5.40 6.63
C ALA A 79 3.83 6.63 6.54
N ILE A 80 2.51 6.46 6.61
CA ILE A 80 1.59 7.58 6.51
C ILE A 80 0.93 7.93 7.83
N ASP A 81 1.34 7.28 8.92
CA ASP A 81 0.80 7.56 10.25
C ASP A 81 1.44 8.86 10.76
N PRO A 82 0.65 9.92 11.01
CA PRO A 82 1.25 11.19 11.45
C PRO A 82 1.95 11.07 12.79
N TYR A 83 1.57 10.11 13.62
CA TYR A 83 2.19 9.95 14.93
C TYR A 83 3.51 9.21 14.88
N GLU A 84 3.91 8.72 13.69
CA GLU A 84 5.21 8.10 13.51
C GLU A 84 6.29 9.09 13.09
N SER A 85 5.95 10.38 12.93
CA SER A 85 6.92 11.41 12.62
C SER A 85 6.81 12.54 13.64
N ASP A 86 7.94 13.22 13.88
CA ASP A 86 7.95 14.33 14.82
C ASP A 86 7.08 15.47 14.33
N VAL A 87 7.15 15.76 13.02
CA VAL A 87 6.35 16.85 12.46
C VAL A 87 4.87 16.53 12.56
N GLY A 88 4.51 15.29 12.20
CA GLY A 88 3.10 14.90 12.26
C GLY A 88 2.55 14.93 13.68
N ARG A 89 3.35 14.45 14.64
CA ARG A 89 2.91 14.49 16.04
C ARG A 89 2.71 15.91 16.51
N LEU A 90 3.66 16.79 16.21
CA LEU A 90 3.55 18.18 16.62
C LEU A 90 2.33 18.83 16.04
N ARG A 91 2.09 18.64 14.74
CA ARG A 91 0.93 19.27 14.11
C ARG A 91 -0.38 18.71 14.60
N SER A 92 -0.41 17.44 14.91
CA SER A 92 -1.61 16.82 15.46
C SER A 92 -1.94 17.38 16.82
N ASP A 93 -0.92 17.55 17.67
CA ASP A 93 -1.14 18.12 19.01
C ASP A 93 -1.63 19.55 18.92
N GLU A 94 -1.18 20.31 17.92
CA GLU A 94 -1.58 21.69 17.78
C GLU A 94 -2.97 21.85 17.18
N ARG A 95 -3.33 21.01 16.23
CA ARG A 95 -4.53 21.20 15.43
C ARG A 95 -5.71 20.39 15.88
N LEU A 96 -5.45 19.27 16.54
CA LEU A 96 -6.51 18.40 17.01
C LEU A 96 -6.67 18.60 18.49
N PRO A 97 -7.83 19.13 18.92
CA PRO A 97 -8.03 19.40 20.35
C PRO A 97 -7.89 18.14 21.19
N GLN A 98 -8.11 17.00 20.57
CA GLN A 98 -8.07 15.75 21.25
C GLN A 98 -7.43 14.74 20.34
N ARG A 99 -6.35 14.14 20.78
CA ARG A 99 -5.69 13.15 19.96
C ARG A 99 -6.53 11.91 19.85
N VAL A 100 -6.82 11.55 18.62
CA VAL A 100 -7.56 10.34 18.35
C VAL A 100 -6.78 9.52 17.38
N ARG A 101 -6.21 8.43 17.85
CA ARG A 101 -5.59 7.47 16.95
C ARG A 101 -6.57 6.36 16.66
N PRO A 102 -6.64 5.90 15.43
CA PRO A 102 -7.46 4.74 15.15
C PRO A 102 -7.08 3.59 16.05
N ARG A 103 -8.07 2.96 16.66
CA ARG A 103 -7.83 1.84 17.50
C ARG A 103 -7.35 0.70 16.65
N ARG A 104 -6.31 0.15 17.11
CA ARG A 104 -5.93 -1.03 16.40
C ARG A 104 -6.91 -2.07 16.70
N LEU A 105 -7.36 -2.46 16.06
CA LEU A 105 -8.37 -3.26 16.34
C LEU A 105 -8.13 -4.40 16.95
N THR A 106 -8.04 -4.39 17.36
CA THR A 106 -7.82 -5.17 17.79
C THR A 106 -8.36 -5.76 18.45
N LYS A 107 -8.47 -5.88 18.41
CA LYS A 107 -8.79 -6.32 18.79
C LYS A 107 -8.93 -6.53 19.64
N THR A 108 -8.71 -6.55 19.96
CA THR A 108 -8.78 -6.77 20.85
C THR A 108 -9.34 -6.29 21.61
N ASP A 109 -9.47 -5.79 21.57
CA ASP A 109 -10.06 -5.16 22.26
C ASP A 109 -11.18 -5.59 22.54
N GLY A 110 -11.37 -6.06 22.62
CA GLY A 110 -12.06 -6.41 22.84
C GLY A 110 -12.57 -7.03 22.64
N GLU A 111 -12.43 -7.02 22.62
CA GLU A 111 -12.68 -7.39 22.45
C GLU A 111 -12.80 -7.85 22.69
#